data_5810dc67417b3b67ad58c7a6bb518f79
#
_entry.id   5810dc67417b3b67ad58c7a6bb518f79
#
_cell.length_a   1.000
_cell.length_b   1.000
_cell.length_c   1.000
_cell.angle_alpha   90.00
_cell.angle_beta   90.00
_cell.angle_gamma   90.00
#
_symmetry.space_group_name_H-M   'P 1'
#
loop_
_entity.id
_entity.type
_entity.pdbx_description
1 polymer ?
#
loop_
_entity_poly.entity_id
_entity_poly.type
_entity_poly.pdbx_seq_one_letter_code
_entity_poly.pdbx_strand_id
1 'polypeptide(L)'
;DKEYQDYVIEDWEIRNFLQTELPHAAISRIEVERTRDRLRVDVHTARPGIVIGRRGAEADRLREGLTKISGNPKVQLNIQEIKQPELDAALIAQGVADQLAGRVAFRRAMKRAVQNAQKAGALGIRVQCSGRLGGSEMARTEWYREGRVPLHTLRADIDYGFREARTTAGRIGVKVWLYKGDILPYKVSADERISREAAMAVGETSGSGEQSGPVVSAGGRRPDAPGDEIEEPAPLIKEADPEFEKLLEEEEQIERATREQSQTPNFRPGDD
;
A
#
# COMPACT_ATOMS: atom_id res chain seq x y z
N ASP A 1 5.80 -20.29 -28.91
CA ASP A 1 4.43 -20.04 -29.30
C ASP A 1 4.26 -18.59 -29.75
N LYS A 2 3.78 -18.42 -30.98
CA LYS A 2 3.66 -17.08 -31.60
C LYS A 2 2.72 -16.17 -30.82
N GLU A 3 1.57 -16.68 -30.40
CA GLU A 3 0.59 -15.92 -29.60
C GLU A 3 1.20 -15.33 -28.30
N TYR A 4 2.06 -16.07 -27.59
CA TYR A 4 2.73 -15.55 -26.42
C TYR A 4 3.69 -14.41 -26.75
N GLN A 5 4.39 -14.51 -27.88
CA GLN A 5 5.28 -13.45 -28.36
C GLN A 5 4.49 -12.16 -28.65
N ASP A 6 3.37 -12.31 -29.32
CA ASP A 6 2.50 -11.18 -29.67
C ASP A 6 1.95 -10.50 -28.40
N TYR A 7 1.51 -11.29 -27.41
CA TYR A 7 1.05 -10.76 -26.13
C TYR A 7 2.14 -10.02 -25.33
N VAL A 8 3.38 -10.49 -25.36
CA VAL A 8 4.49 -9.80 -24.66
C VAL A 8 4.79 -8.45 -25.31
N ILE A 9 4.74 -8.38 -26.64
CA ILE A 9 4.94 -7.12 -27.38
C ILE A 9 3.81 -6.14 -27.05
N GLU A 10 2.58 -6.60 -27.10
CA GLU A 10 1.38 -5.81 -26.79
C GLU A 10 1.41 -5.30 -25.32
N ASP A 11 1.80 -6.13 -24.35
CA ASP A 11 1.97 -5.72 -22.95
C ASP A 11 3.03 -4.64 -22.78
N TRP A 12 4.10 -4.71 -23.56
CA TRP A 12 5.12 -3.68 -23.55
C TRP A 12 4.60 -2.37 -24.15
N GLU A 13 3.86 -2.44 -25.25
CA GLU A 13 3.24 -1.27 -25.88
C GLU A 13 2.22 -0.59 -24.96
N ILE A 14 1.38 -1.38 -24.25
CA ILE A 14 0.42 -0.89 -23.26
C ILE A 14 1.14 -0.14 -22.14
N ARG A 15 2.21 -0.73 -21.56
CA ARG A 15 2.97 -0.08 -20.49
C ARG A 15 3.64 1.20 -20.97
N ASN A 16 4.24 1.18 -22.15
CA ASN A 16 4.90 2.34 -22.73
C ASN A 16 3.91 3.47 -23.05
N PHE A 17 2.76 3.13 -23.60
CA PHE A 17 1.68 4.08 -23.88
C PHE A 17 1.22 4.79 -22.60
N LEU A 18 0.87 4.04 -21.55
CA LEU A 18 0.42 4.59 -20.29
C LEU A 18 1.48 5.45 -19.58
N GLN A 19 2.76 5.06 -19.63
CA GLN A 19 3.85 5.87 -19.07
C GLN A 19 4.10 7.16 -19.85
N THR A 20 3.88 7.14 -21.15
CA THR A 20 4.09 8.31 -22.02
C THR A 20 2.95 9.31 -21.90
N GLU A 21 1.71 8.85 -21.85
CA GLU A 21 0.52 9.70 -21.72
C GLU A 21 0.38 10.31 -20.32
N LEU A 22 0.84 9.59 -19.30
CA LEU A 22 0.64 9.95 -17.89
C LEU A 22 1.96 10.23 -17.13
N PRO A 23 2.84 11.15 -17.55
CA PRO A 23 4.11 11.38 -16.91
C PRO A 23 3.99 11.90 -15.46
N HIS A 24 2.89 12.60 -15.16
CA HIS A 24 2.66 13.23 -13.86
C HIS A 24 1.77 12.43 -12.89
N ALA A 25 1.25 11.29 -13.34
CA ALA A 25 0.34 10.47 -12.54
C ALA A 25 1.06 9.70 -11.42
N ALA A 26 2.39 9.65 -11.43
CA ALA A 26 3.17 8.87 -10.46
C ALA A 26 2.73 7.39 -10.44
N ILE A 27 2.90 6.72 -11.58
CA ILE A 27 2.56 5.30 -11.74
C ILE A 27 3.69 4.45 -11.13
N SER A 28 3.33 3.58 -10.20
CA SER A 28 4.24 2.60 -9.62
C SER A 28 4.38 1.38 -10.53
N ARG A 29 3.26 0.67 -10.74
CA ARG A 29 3.22 -0.55 -11.56
C ARG A 29 1.93 -0.62 -12.37
N ILE A 30 2.01 -1.37 -13.47
CA ILE A 30 0.89 -1.65 -14.36
C ILE A 30 0.78 -3.16 -14.46
N GLU A 31 -0.36 -3.72 -14.08
CA GLU A 31 -0.67 -5.14 -14.17
C GLU A 31 -1.63 -5.35 -15.32
N VAL A 32 -1.36 -6.36 -16.14
CA VAL A 32 -2.18 -6.67 -17.33
C VAL A 32 -2.66 -8.11 -17.19
N GLU A 33 -3.97 -8.28 -17.02
CA GLU A 33 -4.62 -9.57 -16.96
C GLU A 33 -5.38 -9.82 -18.27
N ARG A 34 -5.11 -10.97 -18.88
CA ARG A 34 -5.77 -11.40 -20.13
C ARG A 34 -6.66 -12.59 -19.87
N THR A 35 -7.91 -12.44 -20.26
CA THR A 35 -8.87 -13.54 -20.38
C THR A 35 -9.22 -13.68 -21.86
N ARG A 36 -9.81 -14.79 -22.28
CA ARG A 36 -10.17 -15.02 -23.69
C ARG A 36 -10.88 -13.86 -24.35
N ASP A 37 -11.79 -13.17 -23.63
CA ASP A 37 -12.66 -12.12 -24.16
C ASP A 37 -12.38 -10.73 -23.65
N ARG A 38 -11.57 -10.58 -22.59
CA ARG A 38 -11.38 -9.31 -21.88
C ARG A 38 -9.91 -9.06 -21.57
N LEU A 39 -9.52 -7.82 -21.72
CA LEU A 39 -8.24 -7.30 -21.28
C LEU A 39 -8.49 -6.38 -20.09
N ARG A 40 -7.94 -6.72 -18.93
CA ARG A 40 -7.98 -5.89 -17.73
C ARG A 40 -6.61 -5.29 -17.48
N VAL A 41 -6.56 -3.98 -17.34
CA VAL A 41 -5.35 -3.23 -17.06
C VAL A 41 -5.52 -2.52 -15.73
N ASP A 42 -4.78 -2.96 -14.72
CA ASP A 42 -4.77 -2.36 -13.39
C ASP A 42 -3.59 -1.40 -13.27
N VAL A 43 -3.87 -0.13 -13.04
CA VAL A 43 -2.87 0.94 -12.91
C VAL A 43 -2.77 1.37 -11.46
N HIS A 44 -1.64 1.08 -10.82
CA HIS A 44 -1.34 1.52 -9.45
C HIS A 44 -0.71 2.90 -9.48
N THR A 45 -1.39 3.89 -8.93
CA THR A 45 -0.97 5.29 -8.97
C THR A 45 -1.11 5.99 -7.62
N ALA A 46 -0.22 6.94 -7.34
CA ALA A 46 -0.34 7.82 -6.17
C ALA A 46 -1.31 9.00 -6.41
N ARG A 47 -1.67 9.27 -7.67
CA ARG A 47 -2.52 10.42 -8.03
C ARG A 47 -3.64 10.00 -8.97
N PRO A 48 -4.64 9.26 -8.47
CA PRO A 48 -5.72 8.72 -9.32
C PRO A 48 -6.52 9.82 -10.02
N GLY A 49 -6.65 11.01 -9.43
CA GLY A 49 -7.36 12.12 -10.03
C GLY A 49 -6.78 12.61 -11.37
N ILE A 50 -5.46 12.46 -11.60
CA ILE A 50 -4.83 12.79 -12.88
C ILE A 50 -5.19 11.77 -13.96
N VAL A 51 -5.25 10.49 -13.58
CA VAL A 51 -5.58 9.39 -14.50
C VAL A 51 -7.06 9.42 -14.91
N ILE A 52 -7.94 9.73 -13.95
CA ILE A 52 -9.39 9.84 -14.20
C ILE A 52 -9.68 11.09 -15.04
N GLY A 53 -9.00 12.22 -14.73
CA GLY A 53 -9.23 13.49 -15.38
C GLY A 53 -10.57 14.13 -15.00
N ARG A 54 -10.91 15.23 -15.67
CA ARG A 54 -12.18 15.92 -15.44
C ARG A 54 -13.32 15.08 -16.01
N ARG A 55 -14.26 14.65 -15.16
CA ARG A 55 -15.44 13.85 -15.51
C ARG A 55 -15.13 12.53 -16.23
N GLY A 56 -13.94 11.97 -16.03
CA GLY A 56 -13.54 10.71 -16.65
C GLY A 56 -13.00 10.80 -18.08
N ALA A 57 -12.89 12.00 -18.66
CA ALA A 57 -12.47 12.18 -20.06
C ALA A 57 -11.08 11.60 -20.38
N GLU A 58 -10.12 11.72 -19.44
CA GLU A 58 -8.78 11.13 -19.63
C GLU A 58 -8.83 9.60 -19.56
N ALA A 59 -9.61 9.04 -18.64
CA ALA A 59 -9.77 7.59 -18.54
C ALA A 59 -10.41 6.99 -19.80
N ASP A 60 -11.39 7.67 -20.41
CA ASP A 60 -12.01 7.24 -21.66
C ASP A 60 -11.05 7.34 -22.83
N ARG A 61 -10.26 8.43 -22.93
CA ARG A 61 -9.18 8.59 -23.91
C ARG A 61 -8.14 7.48 -23.82
N LEU A 62 -7.74 7.13 -22.58
CA LEU A 62 -6.80 6.04 -22.36
C LEU A 62 -7.38 4.69 -22.78
N ARG A 63 -8.67 4.44 -22.45
CA ARG A 63 -9.36 3.22 -22.88
C ARG A 63 -9.42 3.09 -24.41
N GLU A 64 -9.70 4.17 -25.11
CA GLU A 64 -9.67 4.19 -26.59
C GLU A 64 -8.26 3.88 -27.12
N GLY A 65 -7.21 4.47 -26.53
CA GLY A 65 -5.83 4.19 -26.87
C GLY A 65 -5.45 2.72 -26.67
N LEU A 66 -5.84 2.15 -25.53
CA LEU A 66 -5.63 0.74 -25.22
C LEU A 66 -6.39 -0.19 -26.16
N THR A 67 -7.62 0.16 -26.55
CA THR A 67 -8.40 -0.58 -27.53
C THR A 67 -7.72 -0.61 -28.90
N LYS A 68 -7.07 0.50 -29.30
CA LYS A 68 -6.32 0.57 -30.58
C LYS A 68 -5.07 -0.31 -30.57
N ILE A 69 -4.38 -0.40 -29.43
CA ILE A 69 -3.17 -1.23 -29.27
C ILE A 69 -3.54 -2.71 -29.25
N SER A 70 -4.51 -3.09 -28.41
CA SER A 70 -4.89 -4.49 -28.18
C SER A 70 -5.81 -5.07 -29.26
N GLY A 71 -6.42 -4.23 -30.07
CA GLY A 71 -7.46 -4.68 -31.02
C GLY A 71 -8.71 -5.28 -30.37
N ASN A 72 -8.77 -5.32 -29.03
CA ASN A 72 -9.89 -5.88 -28.29
C ASN A 72 -10.85 -4.77 -27.85
N PRO A 73 -12.15 -4.82 -28.22
CA PRO A 73 -13.12 -3.82 -27.81
C PRO A 73 -13.50 -3.87 -26.34
N LYS A 74 -13.19 -4.99 -25.63
CA LYS A 74 -13.54 -5.20 -24.23
C LYS A 74 -12.36 -4.95 -23.29
N VAL A 75 -11.80 -3.74 -23.35
CA VAL A 75 -10.74 -3.30 -22.44
C VAL A 75 -11.33 -2.70 -21.17
N GLN A 76 -10.90 -3.20 -20.01
CA GLN A 76 -11.21 -2.66 -18.70
C GLN A 76 -9.98 -1.96 -18.14
N LEU A 77 -10.07 -0.65 -17.89
CA LEU A 77 -9.06 0.11 -17.16
C LEU A 77 -9.51 0.28 -15.73
N ASN A 78 -8.73 -0.25 -14.79
CA ASN A 78 -8.97 -0.14 -13.37
C ASN A 78 -7.86 0.70 -12.73
N ILE A 79 -8.23 1.65 -11.88
CA ILE A 79 -7.29 2.59 -11.27
C ILE A 79 -7.26 2.31 -9.78
N GLN A 80 -6.08 1.91 -9.29
CA GLN A 80 -5.85 1.59 -7.88
C GLN A 80 -5.00 2.68 -7.24
N GLU A 81 -5.49 3.23 -6.14
CA GLU A 81 -4.78 4.24 -5.37
C GLU A 81 -3.76 3.62 -4.43
N ILE A 82 -2.55 4.18 -4.43
CA ILE A 82 -1.50 3.85 -3.47
C ILE A 82 -1.60 4.81 -2.28
N LYS A 83 -2.03 4.29 -1.12
CA LYS A 83 -2.25 5.11 0.10
C LYS A 83 -0.95 5.73 0.65
N GLN A 84 0.18 5.04 0.50
CA GLN A 84 1.49 5.45 1.04
C GLN A 84 2.55 5.48 -0.07
N PRO A 85 2.59 6.55 -0.89
CA PRO A 85 3.55 6.65 -1.99
C PRO A 85 5.00 6.74 -1.53
N GLU A 86 5.25 7.17 -0.28
CA GLU A 86 6.57 7.23 0.33
C GLU A 86 7.15 5.85 0.69
N LEU A 87 6.33 4.80 0.68
CA LEU A 87 6.74 3.41 0.90
C LEU A 87 6.82 2.60 -0.40
N ASP A 88 6.82 3.26 -1.55
CA ASP A 88 6.99 2.64 -2.87
C ASP A 88 8.30 3.11 -3.51
N ALA A 89 9.20 2.17 -3.78
CA ALA A 89 10.53 2.49 -4.30
C ALA A 89 10.50 3.08 -5.70
N ALA A 90 9.54 2.68 -6.55
CA ALA A 90 9.40 3.20 -7.91
C ALA A 90 8.95 4.67 -7.88
N LEU A 91 8.02 5.02 -6.98
CA LEU A 91 7.51 6.37 -6.80
C LEU A 91 8.57 7.31 -6.19
N ILE A 92 9.33 6.82 -5.22
CA ILE A 92 10.46 7.57 -4.66
C ILE A 92 11.50 7.84 -5.76
N ALA A 93 11.85 6.84 -6.55
CA ALA A 93 12.81 6.99 -7.65
C ALA A 93 12.32 8.01 -8.69
N GLN A 94 11.03 7.97 -9.05
CA GLN A 94 10.40 8.95 -9.94
C GLN A 94 10.47 10.36 -9.34
N GLY A 95 10.10 10.53 -8.07
CA GLY A 95 10.13 11.83 -7.38
C GLY A 95 11.53 12.44 -7.28
N VAL A 96 12.57 11.61 -7.10
CA VAL A 96 13.96 12.07 -7.15
C VAL A 96 14.36 12.43 -8.58
N ALA A 97 14.00 11.61 -9.59
CA ALA A 97 14.29 11.87 -10.99
C ALA A 97 13.66 13.19 -11.47
N ASP A 98 12.41 13.45 -11.10
CA ASP A 98 11.70 14.70 -11.43
C ASP A 98 12.37 15.93 -10.80
N GLN A 99 12.82 15.82 -9.55
CA GLN A 99 13.57 16.90 -8.88
C GLN A 99 14.92 17.17 -9.56
N LEU A 100 15.63 16.12 -10.01
CA LEU A 100 16.88 16.25 -10.73
C LEU A 100 16.66 16.89 -12.12
N ALA A 101 15.63 16.52 -12.83
CA ALA A 101 15.21 17.15 -14.08
C ALA A 101 14.87 18.63 -13.88
N GLY A 102 14.24 18.98 -12.73
CA GLY A 102 13.94 20.34 -12.29
C GLY A 102 15.15 21.12 -11.74
N ARG A 103 16.38 20.65 -11.96
CA ARG A 103 17.65 21.30 -11.55
C ARG A 103 17.83 21.47 -10.03
N VAL A 104 17.17 20.66 -9.22
CA VAL A 104 17.41 20.64 -7.77
C VAL A 104 18.76 19.98 -7.49
N ALA A 105 19.51 20.48 -6.50
CA ALA A 105 20.77 19.90 -6.08
C ALA A 105 20.56 18.43 -5.66
N PHE A 106 21.30 17.50 -6.29
CA PHE A 106 21.12 16.06 -6.12
C PHE A 106 21.25 15.61 -4.65
N ARG A 107 22.15 16.20 -3.86
CA ARG A 107 22.30 15.91 -2.43
C ARG A 107 21.04 16.25 -1.64
N ARG A 108 20.40 17.38 -1.97
CA ARG A 108 19.15 17.81 -1.33
C ARG A 108 17.99 16.89 -1.71
N ALA A 109 17.89 16.52 -2.98
CA ALA A 109 16.86 15.61 -3.47
C ALA A 109 16.95 14.24 -2.79
N MET A 110 18.15 13.64 -2.74
CA MET A 110 18.38 12.35 -2.10
C MET A 110 18.09 12.37 -0.59
N LYS A 111 18.62 13.38 0.13
CA LYS A 111 18.37 13.50 1.59
C LYS A 111 16.89 13.67 1.90
N ARG A 112 16.18 14.47 1.12
CA ARG A 112 14.74 14.68 1.28
C ARG A 112 13.94 13.38 1.06
N ALA A 113 14.29 12.62 0.03
CA ALA A 113 13.67 11.33 -0.25
C ALA A 113 13.89 10.34 0.90
N VAL A 114 15.10 10.27 1.44
CA VAL A 114 15.44 9.42 2.59
C VAL A 114 14.64 9.82 3.83
N GLN A 115 14.59 11.11 4.16
CA GLN A 115 13.83 11.62 5.30
C GLN A 115 12.32 11.36 5.18
N ASN A 116 11.75 11.52 3.97
CA ASN A 116 10.33 11.27 3.75
C ASN A 116 9.99 9.79 3.94
N ALA A 117 10.79 8.89 3.39
CA ALA A 117 10.58 7.46 3.56
C ALA A 117 10.69 7.00 5.03
N GLN A 118 11.63 7.56 5.81
CA GLN A 118 11.74 7.28 7.24
C GLN A 118 10.52 7.77 8.02
N LYS A 119 10.04 8.98 7.72
CA LYS A 119 8.82 9.52 8.34
C LYS A 119 7.59 8.66 8.04
N ALA A 120 7.54 8.05 6.86
CA ALA A 120 6.49 7.12 6.47
C ALA A 120 6.60 5.73 7.13
N GLY A 121 7.68 5.48 7.89
CA GLY A 121 7.86 4.23 8.63
C GLY A 121 8.74 3.18 7.94
N ALA A 122 9.53 3.54 6.92
CA ALA A 122 10.50 2.64 6.33
C ALA A 122 11.61 2.27 7.35
N LEU A 123 11.91 0.98 7.48
CA LEU A 123 12.97 0.48 8.39
C LEU A 123 14.37 0.76 7.86
N GLY A 124 14.49 0.98 6.56
CA GLY A 124 15.73 1.39 5.94
C GLY A 124 15.54 1.75 4.46
N ILE A 125 16.35 2.68 4.01
CA ILE A 125 16.36 3.12 2.61
C ILE A 125 17.78 3.37 2.14
N ARG A 126 18.05 3.00 0.89
CA ARG A 126 19.26 3.37 0.16
C ARG A 126 18.85 4.01 -1.17
N VAL A 127 19.33 5.23 -1.41
CA VAL A 127 19.14 5.95 -2.67
C VAL A 127 20.50 6.14 -3.32
N GLN A 128 20.64 5.79 -4.58
CA GLN A 128 21.86 5.91 -5.36
C GLN A 128 21.58 6.67 -6.65
N CYS A 129 22.37 7.70 -6.92
CA CYS A 129 22.34 8.45 -8.16
C CYS A 129 23.67 8.25 -8.90
N SER A 130 23.62 7.97 -10.20
CA SER A 130 24.77 7.76 -11.06
C SER A 130 24.66 8.54 -12.36
N GLY A 131 25.74 9.17 -12.77
CA GLY A 131 25.81 9.99 -13.98
C GLY A 131 26.59 11.28 -13.77
N ARG A 132 26.37 12.28 -14.64
CA ARG A 132 26.98 13.61 -14.55
C ARG A 132 26.26 14.47 -13.52
N LEU A 133 26.50 14.17 -12.23
CA LEU A 133 25.84 14.83 -11.12
C LEU A 133 26.25 16.31 -11.02
N GLY A 134 25.24 17.21 -10.98
CA GLY A 134 25.48 18.64 -10.95
C GLY A 134 26.07 19.24 -12.23
N GLY A 135 25.99 18.53 -13.36
CA GLY A 135 26.53 19.00 -14.64
C GLY A 135 28.03 18.83 -14.80
N SER A 136 28.72 18.05 -13.93
CA SER A 136 30.13 17.78 -14.04
C SER A 136 30.46 17.02 -15.33
N GLU A 137 31.64 17.24 -15.91
CA GLU A 137 32.08 16.52 -17.12
C GLU A 137 32.25 15.03 -16.89
N MET A 138 32.78 14.65 -15.74
CA MET A 138 32.94 13.25 -15.39
C MET A 138 31.73 12.73 -14.64
N ALA A 139 31.27 11.55 -15.04
CA ALA A 139 30.23 10.83 -14.33
C ALA A 139 30.77 10.27 -13.02
N ARG A 140 29.96 10.33 -11.98
CA ARG A 140 30.22 9.71 -10.69
C ARG A 140 28.97 9.11 -10.10
N THR A 141 29.14 8.25 -9.09
CA THR A 141 28.06 7.64 -8.34
C THR A 141 28.10 8.12 -6.90
N GLU A 142 27.00 8.65 -6.42
CA GLU A 142 26.81 8.99 -5.01
C GLU A 142 25.59 8.28 -4.46
N TRP A 143 25.64 7.90 -3.19
CA TRP A 143 24.54 7.23 -2.51
C TRP A 143 24.38 7.69 -1.07
N TYR A 144 23.14 7.65 -0.59
CA TYR A 144 22.79 7.89 0.81
C TYR A 144 21.99 6.68 1.31
N ARG A 145 22.24 6.31 2.56
CA ARG A 145 21.55 5.21 3.23
C ARG A 145 21.24 5.62 4.66
N GLU A 146 20.02 5.32 5.10
CA GLU A 146 19.61 5.39 6.49
C GLU A 146 18.87 4.10 6.87
N GLY A 147 19.06 3.67 8.12
CA GLY A 147 18.59 2.37 8.56
C GLY A 147 19.36 1.20 7.94
N ARG A 148 18.80 0.03 8.01
CA ARG A 148 19.41 -1.20 7.46
C ARG A 148 18.69 -1.65 6.19
N VAL A 149 19.45 -2.07 5.20
CA VAL A 149 18.95 -2.64 3.95
C VAL A 149 19.66 -3.97 3.71
N PRO A 150 19.12 -5.08 4.26
CA PRO A 150 19.78 -6.38 4.25
C PRO A 150 19.56 -7.10 2.91
N LEU A 151 20.32 -6.77 1.87
CA LEU A 151 20.15 -7.30 0.51
C LEU A 151 20.38 -8.81 0.40
N HIS A 152 21.09 -9.43 1.36
CA HIS A 152 21.38 -10.86 1.36
C HIS A 152 20.38 -11.69 2.19
N THR A 153 19.43 -11.05 2.87
CA THR A 153 18.43 -11.74 3.70
C THR A 153 17.21 -12.08 2.87
N LEU A 154 16.95 -13.37 2.63
CA LEU A 154 15.86 -13.84 1.77
C LEU A 154 14.45 -13.44 2.29
N ARG A 155 14.28 -13.41 3.61
CA ARG A 155 13.01 -13.04 4.25
C ARG A 155 12.75 -11.52 4.28
N ALA A 156 13.73 -10.70 3.91
CA ALA A 156 13.58 -9.25 3.94
C ALA A 156 12.70 -8.78 2.77
N ASP A 157 11.67 -8.01 3.07
CA ASP A 157 10.84 -7.32 2.07
C ASP A 157 11.55 -6.05 1.61
N ILE A 158 12.22 -6.15 0.47
CA ILE A 158 12.97 -5.05 -0.13
C ILE A 158 12.34 -4.70 -1.46
N ASP A 159 11.75 -3.52 -1.50
CA ASP A 159 11.23 -2.94 -2.73
C ASP A 159 12.34 -2.22 -3.51
N TYR A 160 12.34 -2.34 -4.83
CA TYR A 160 13.35 -1.77 -5.71
C TYR A 160 12.72 -0.91 -6.79
N GLY A 161 13.22 0.31 -6.95
CA GLY A 161 12.82 1.24 -7.99
C GLY A 161 14.00 1.76 -8.80
N PHE A 162 13.83 1.83 -10.11
CA PHE A 162 14.78 2.46 -11.03
C PHE A 162 14.08 3.46 -11.93
N ARG A 163 14.64 4.67 -12.02
CA ARG A 163 14.19 5.72 -12.95
C ARG A 163 15.37 6.51 -13.49
N GLU A 164 15.18 7.10 -14.65
CA GLU A 164 16.18 7.97 -15.26
C GLU A 164 15.68 9.42 -15.31
N ALA A 165 16.52 10.34 -14.83
CA ALA A 165 16.30 11.77 -14.97
C ALA A 165 16.98 12.29 -16.23
N ARG A 166 16.25 12.91 -17.13
CA ARG A 166 16.79 13.60 -18.31
C ARG A 166 17.20 15.01 -17.91
N THR A 167 18.48 15.29 -17.97
CA THR A 167 19.05 16.62 -17.68
C THR A 167 19.73 17.20 -18.91
N THR A 168 20.04 18.49 -18.90
CA THR A 168 20.77 19.15 -19.99
C THR A 168 22.16 18.55 -20.23
N ALA A 169 22.79 17.99 -19.18
CA ALA A 169 24.11 17.36 -19.26
C ALA A 169 24.06 15.87 -19.63
N GLY A 170 22.88 15.27 -19.76
CA GLY A 170 22.69 13.85 -20.05
C GLY A 170 21.68 13.18 -19.13
N ARG A 171 21.72 11.85 -19.05
CA ARG A 171 20.83 11.06 -18.19
C ARG A 171 21.51 10.74 -16.87
N ILE A 172 20.77 10.85 -15.79
CA ILE A 172 21.15 10.44 -14.43
C ILE A 172 20.26 9.27 -14.03
N GLY A 173 20.86 8.11 -13.75
CA GLY A 173 20.14 6.94 -13.24
C GLY A 173 19.93 7.06 -11.73
N VAL A 174 18.71 6.84 -11.28
CA VAL A 174 18.33 6.80 -9.86
C VAL A 174 17.89 5.39 -9.52
N LYS A 175 18.53 4.80 -8.51
CA LYS A 175 18.19 3.48 -7.94
C LYS A 175 17.80 3.67 -6.49
N VAL A 176 16.70 3.05 -6.10
CA VAL A 176 16.17 3.09 -4.72
C VAL A 176 15.96 1.67 -4.24
N TRP A 177 16.41 1.37 -3.05
CA TRP A 177 16.10 0.15 -2.29
C TRP A 177 15.41 0.57 -1.00
N LEU A 178 14.23 0.05 -0.77
CA LEU A 178 13.42 0.35 0.39
C LEU A 178 13.15 -0.93 1.17
N TYR A 179 13.57 -0.97 2.42
CA TYR A 179 13.32 -2.08 3.31
C TYR A 179 12.08 -1.81 4.15
N LYS A 180 11.04 -2.63 3.95
CA LYS A 180 9.74 -2.52 4.64
C LYS A 180 9.67 -3.37 5.91
N GLY A 181 10.43 -4.46 5.98
CA GLY A 181 10.45 -5.39 7.10
C GLY A 181 10.78 -6.81 6.69
N ASP A 182 10.65 -7.74 7.62
CA ASP A 182 10.83 -9.17 7.33
C ASP A 182 9.48 -9.83 7.13
N ILE A 183 9.34 -10.59 6.05
CA ILE A 183 8.18 -11.46 5.79
C ILE A 183 8.46 -12.80 6.48
N LEU A 184 7.75 -13.06 7.58
CA LEU A 184 7.81 -14.35 8.26
C LEU A 184 6.61 -15.19 7.82
N PRO A 185 6.82 -16.42 7.31
CA PRO A 185 5.74 -17.28 6.82
C PRO A 185 4.73 -17.67 7.91
N TYR A 186 5.05 -17.45 9.18
CA TYR A 186 4.23 -17.80 10.34
C TYR A 186 3.75 -16.59 11.15
N LYS A 187 3.66 -15.41 10.57
CA LYS A 187 2.79 -14.38 11.17
C LYS A 187 1.35 -14.82 10.93
N VAL A 188 0.90 -15.71 11.81
CA VAL A 188 -0.53 -15.89 12.02
C VAL A 188 -1.07 -14.51 12.33
N SER A 189 -1.94 -13.98 11.51
CA SER A 189 -2.59 -12.69 11.76
C SER A 189 -3.19 -12.73 13.16
N ALA A 190 -3.24 -11.60 13.87
CA ALA A 190 -3.85 -11.57 15.19
C ALA A 190 -5.27 -12.16 15.16
N ASP A 191 -5.97 -11.93 14.05
CA ASP A 191 -7.32 -12.47 13.80
C ASP A 191 -7.36 -14.00 13.66
N GLU A 192 -6.35 -14.61 13.01
CA GLU A 192 -6.23 -16.09 12.95
C GLU A 192 -5.82 -16.68 14.30
N ARG A 193 -5.07 -15.96 15.12
CA ARG A 193 -4.76 -16.40 16.50
C ARG A 193 -6.02 -16.38 17.36
N ILE A 194 -6.78 -15.30 17.31
CA ILE A 194 -8.04 -15.14 18.04
C ILE A 194 -9.06 -16.18 17.59
N SER A 195 -9.22 -16.41 16.29
CA SER A 195 -10.13 -17.43 15.76
C SER A 195 -9.69 -18.85 16.12
N ARG A 196 -8.39 -19.12 16.14
CA ARG A 196 -7.83 -20.42 16.54
C ARG A 196 -7.94 -20.65 18.07
N GLU A 197 -7.72 -19.62 18.88
CA GLU A 197 -7.94 -19.66 20.31
C GLU A 197 -9.43 -19.82 20.65
N ALA A 198 -10.31 -19.12 19.94
CA ALA A 198 -11.76 -19.28 20.05
C ALA A 198 -12.20 -20.69 19.63
N ALA A 199 -11.68 -21.24 18.55
CA ALA A 199 -11.98 -22.62 18.11
C ALA A 199 -11.47 -23.67 19.11
N MET A 200 -10.31 -23.43 19.73
CA MET A 200 -9.80 -24.30 20.81
C MET A 200 -10.65 -24.19 22.08
N ALA A 201 -11.12 -23.01 22.43
CA ALA A 201 -11.98 -22.77 23.59
C ALA A 201 -13.37 -23.41 23.46
N VAL A 202 -13.88 -23.51 22.24
CA VAL A 202 -15.18 -24.16 21.92
C VAL A 202 -15.04 -25.69 21.80
N GLY A 203 -13.80 -26.24 21.88
CA GLY A 203 -13.58 -27.70 21.83
C GLY A 203 -13.80 -28.35 20.46
N GLU A 204 -13.93 -27.57 19.40
CA GLU A 204 -13.97 -28.10 18.04
C GLU A 204 -12.56 -28.41 17.53
N THR A 205 -12.01 -29.53 17.98
CA THR A 205 -10.89 -30.14 17.30
C THR A 205 -11.39 -30.75 16.01
N SER A 206 -11.08 -30.11 14.87
CA SER A 206 -11.25 -30.70 13.56
C SER A 206 -10.34 -31.92 13.45
N GLY A 207 -10.84 -33.06 13.88
CA GLY A 207 -10.26 -34.35 13.58
C GLY A 207 -10.39 -34.58 12.07
N SER A 208 -9.25 -34.53 11.38
CA SER A 208 -9.10 -35.14 10.07
C SER A 208 -9.21 -36.67 10.25
N GLY A 209 -10.40 -37.16 10.07
CA GLY A 209 -10.71 -38.59 10.09
C GLY A 209 -11.25 -39.00 8.73
N GLU A 210 -10.52 -39.89 8.12
CA GLU A 210 -10.77 -40.51 6.83
C GLU A 210 -12.19 -41.03 6.65
N GLN A 211 -12.59 -40.98 5.41
CA GLN A 211 -13.77 -41.61 4.85
C GLN A 211 -13.83 -43.13 5.16
N SER A 212 -14.94 -43.58 5.64
CA SER A 212 -15.41 -44.94 5.37
C SER A 212 -16.95 -44.94 5.33
N GLY A 213 -17.39 -45.40 4.23
CA GLY A 213 -18.62 -45.79 3.62
C GLY A 213 -19.95 -45.90 4.37
N PRO A 214 -21.02 -46.10 3.60
CA PRO A 214 -22.38 -45.93 4.08
C PRO A 214 -22.88 -47.17 4.83
N VAL A 215 -23.43 -47.01 6.03
CA VAL A 215 -24.22 -48.06 6.67
C VAL A 215 -25.68 -47.61 6.74
N VAL A 216 -26.47 -48.45 6.09
CA VAL A 216 -27.91 -48.37 5.95
C VAL A 216 -28.64 -48.71 7.26
N SER A 217 -29.69 -47.93 7.56
CA SER A 217 -30.94 -48.33 8.13
C SER A 217 -31.01 -49.11 9.47
N ALA A 218 -31.73 -48.59 10.41
CA ALA A 218 -33.04 -49.13 10.80
C ALA A 218 -33.60 -48.40 12.03
N GLY A 219 -34.88 -48.13 11.95
CA GLY A 219 -35.76 -47.42 12.83
C GLY A 219 -35.75 -47.84 14.30
N GLY A 220 -36.12 -46.85 15.11
CA GLY A 220 -36.43 -47.02 16.53
C GLY A 220 -37.03 -45.74 17.12
N ARG A 221 -38.30 -45.86 17.50
CA ARG A 221 -39.20 -44.93 18.13
C ARG A 221 -38.60 -44.02 19.18
N ARG A 222 -39.12 -42.78 19.17
CA ARG A 222 -39.10 -41.83 20.34
C ARG A 222 -39.82 -42.44 21.53
N PRO A 223 -39.46 -42.01 22.74
CA PRO A 223 -40.46 -41.51 23.66
C PRO A 223 -40.17 -40.10 24.14
N ASP A 224 -41.25 -39.40 24.43
CA ASP A 224 -41.36 -38.07 24.97
C ASP A 224 -40.69 -37.90 26.32
N ALA A 225 -40.07 -36.74 26.56
CA ALA A 225 -39.89 -36.16 27.90
C ALA A 225 -39.65 -34.63 27.78
N PRO A 226 -39.96 -33.88 28.84
CA PRO A 226 -40.56 -32.56 28.77
C PRO A 226 -39.55 -31.43 28.83
N GLY A 227 -40.07 -30.24 28.43
CA GLY A 227 -39.39 -28.97 28.29
C GLY A 227 -38.38 -28.59 29.36
N ASP A 228 -37.21 -28.18 28.85
CA ASP A 228 -36.30 -27.29 29.57
C ASP A 228 -36.26 -25.97 28.83
N GLU A 229 -36.59 -24.93 29.56
CA GLU A 229 -36.58 -23.54 29.15
C GLU A 229 -35.13 -23.17 28.76
N ILE A 230 -34.95 -22.68 27.55
CA ILE A 230 -33.68 -22.14 27.07
C ILE A 230 -33.55 -20.77 27.74
N GLU A 231 -32.79 -20.69 28.83
CA GLU A 231 -32.26 -19.41 29.31
C GLU A 231 -31.33 -18.81 28.27
N GLU A 232 -31.73 -17.67 27.73
CA GLU A 232 -30.88 -16.84 26.89
C GLU A 232 -29.64 -16.42 27.70
N PRO A 233 -28.41 -16.56 27.18
CA PRO A 233 -27.25 -16.07 27.87
C PRO A 233 -27.30 -14.54 27.96
N ALA A 234 -27.30 -14.02 29.19
CA ALA A 234 -27.24 -12.60 29.46
C ALA A 234 -26.00 -11.96 28.78
N PRO A 235 -26.12 -10.75 28.19
CA PRO A 235 -25.01 -10.07 27.57
C PRO A 235 -23.93 -9.80 28.61
N LEU A 236 -22.70 -10.25 28.35
CA LEU A 236 -21.50 -9.93 29.11
C LEU A 236 -21.12 -8.45 28.88
N ILE A 237 -21.89 -7.54 29.39
CA ILE A 237 -21.45 -6.17 29.59
C ILE A 237 -20.67 -6.22 30.91
N LYS A 238 -19.35 -6.22 30.83
CA LYS A 238 -18.50 -5.93 31.99
C LYS A 238 -18.83 -4.51 32.40
N GLU A 239 -19.39 -4.36 33.60
CA GLU A 239 -19.53 -3.05 34.24
C GLU A 239 -18.13 -2.40 34.25
N ALA A 240 -18.04 -1.19 33.73
CA ALA A 240 -16.79 -0.44 33.71
C ALA A 240 -16.36 -0.22 35.14
N ASP A 241 -15.09 -0.49 35.43
CA ASP A 241 -14.53 -0.29 36.76
C ASP A 241 -14.78 1.17 37.20
N PRO A 242 -15.36 1.41 38.41
CA PRO A 242 -15.72 2.75 38.88
C PRO A 242 -14.50 3.67 39.02
N GLU A 243 -13.29 3.14 39.05
CA GLU A 243 -12.06 3.92 38.97
C GLU A 243 -11.77 4.49 37.59
N PHE A 244 -12.18 3.79 36.53
CA PHE A 244 -12.00 4.24 35.14
C PHE A 244 -12.98 5.38 34.81
N GLU A 245 -14.19 5.37 35.31
CA GLU A 245 -15.15 6.48 35.15
C GLU A 245 -14.65 7.75 35.85
N LYS A 246 -14.06 7.64 37.02
CA LYS A 246 -13.47 8.79 37.71
C LYS A 246 -12.28 9.43 36.96
N LEU A 247 -11.44 8.61 36.35
CA LEU A 247 -10.32 9.10 35.54
C LEU A 247 -10.81 9.83 34.27
N LEU A 248 -11.88 9.35 33.63
CA LEU A 248 -12.48 10.03 32.49
C LEU A 248 -13.11 11.38 32.89
N GLU A 249 -13.78 11.45 34.06
CA GLU A 249 -14.34 12.70 34.57
C GLU A 249 -13.24 13.72 34.94
N GLU A 250 -12.11 13.28 35.46
CA GLU A 250 -10.96 14.14 35.75
C GLU A 250 -10.31 14.67 34.45
N GLU A 251 -10.16 13.84 33.42
CA GLU A 251 -9.66 14.28 32.13
C GLU A 251 -10.59 15.32 31.45
N GLU A 252 -11.90 15.10 31.48
CA GLU A 252 -12.87 16.06 30.97
C GLU A 252 -12.84 17.42 31.72
N GLN A 253 -12.63 17.38 33.04
CA GLN A 253 -12.51 18.61 33.84
C GLN A 253 -11.24 19.38 33.50
N ILE A 254 -10.11 18.69 33.29
CA ILE A 254 -8.84 19.30 32.88
C ILE A 254 -8.96 19.89 31.48
N GLU A 255 -9.62 19.20 30.54
CA GLU A 255 -9.85 19.72 29.19
C GLU A 255 -10.72 20.98 29.18
N ARG A 256 -11.79 21.00 29.98
CA ARG A 256 -12.65 22.18 30.14
C ARG A 256 -11.90 23.37 30.75
N ALA A 257 -11.12 23.16 31.80
CA ALA A 257 -10.30 24.19 32.41
C ALA A 257 -9.23 24.75 31.48
N THR A 258 -8.60 23.90 30.68
CA THR A 258 -7.61 24.30 29.68
C THR A 258 -8.25 25.10 28.52
N ARG A 259 -9.46 24.73 28.13
CA ARG A 259 -10.23 25.42 27.07
C ARG A 259 -10.71 26.80 27.54
N GLU A 260 -11.10 26.98 28.80
CA GLU A 260 -11.46 28.25 29.37
C GLU A 260 -10.26 29.21 29.50
N GLN A 261 -9.08 28.69 29.87
CA GLN A 261 -7.84 29.47 29.92
C GLN A 261 -7.35 29.93 28.54
N SER A 262 -7.64 29.17 27.48
CA SER A 262 -7.27 29.53 26.11
C SER A 262 -8.20 30.56 25.47
N GLN A 263 -9.36 30.85 26.08
CA GLN A 263 -10.34 31.84 25.57
C GLN A 263 -10.23 33.23 26.22
N THR A 264 -9.33 33.46 27.17
CA THR A 264 -9.07 34.81 27.68
C THR A 264 -8.14 35.55 26.74
N PRO A 265 -8.61 36.60 26.03
CA PRO A 265 -7.75 37.38 25.16
C PRO A 265 -6.78 38.22 26.06
N ASN A 266 -5.48 38.01 25.85
CA ASN A 266 -4.43 38.84 26.41
C ASN A 266 -4.47 40.23 25.74
N PHE A 267 -5.34 41.10 26.22
CA PHE A 267 -5.34 42.49 25.87
C PHE A 267 -4.33 43.20 26.78
N ARG A 268 -3.15 43.54 26.29
CA ARG A 268 -2.27 44.52 26.88
C ARG A 268 -2.67 45.91 26.35
N PRO A 269 -3.13 46.84 27.20
CA PRO A 269 -3.24 48.24 26.80
C PRO A 269 -1.85 48.82 26.62
N GLY A 270 -1.61 49.50 25.49
CA GLY A 270 -0.37 50.16 25.17
C GLY A 270 -0.07 51.31 26.15
N ASP A 271 1.22 51.50 26.40
CA ASP A 271 1.78 52.72 26.95
C ASP A 271 2.15 53.67 25.80
N ASP A 272 1.86 54.95 26.03
CA ASP A 272 2.04 56.13 25.16
C ASP A 272 3.47 56.33 24.60
#